data_be1a537ac2e08a0d67eab69c34f44ba9
#
_entry.id   be1a537ac2e08a0d67eab69c34f44ba9
#
_cell.length_a   1.000
_cell.length_b   1.000
_cell.length_c   1.000
_cell.angle_alpha   90.00
_cell.angle_beta   90.00
_cell.angle_gamma   90.00
#
_symmetry.space_group_name_H-M   'P 1'
#
loop_
_entity.id
_entity.type
_entity.pdbx_description
1 polymer ?
#
loop_
_entity_poly.entity_id
_entity_poly.type
_entity_poly.pdbx_seq_one_letter_code
_entity_poly.pdbx_strand_id
1 'polypeptide(L)'
;MMHAAMLPGRLGTLLVVAALGYFAILLIVYLFQEKILYFPDVYPLAEAKNRARTLNFRIWPETGSGYHGFLPADRPDTRRGVILLFHGNAGTALDRFFYAKDVAHLGYTLILFEYPGYGARSGEIRESSLVSAAVEAARAAAEQFGEPLFLLGESLGCGVATAVAGSGEVPVAGVVLITPWDSLPLLAQSVYWYLPAKWLTRDQYDNVRNLKRYRGPVAVAIAENDEVIPPRHGRRLFDLLAGRKNLWVLQGAGHNNWPGVVDSLWWSEVMRFVAPQEVTGDCTRREERED
;
A
#
# COMPACT_ATOMS: atom_id res chain seq x y z
N MET A 1 -38.10 52.35 10.66
CA MET A 1 -36.64 52.38 10.91
C MET A 1 -35.98 51.44 9.88
N MET A 2 -35.45 52.00 8.79
CA MET A 2 -34.71 51.26 7.77
C MET A 2 -33.27 51.10 8.29
N HIS A 3 -32.84 49.87 8.53
CA HIS A 3 -31.41 49.55 8.77
C HIS A 3 -30.66 49.76 7.44
N ALA A 4 -29.92 50.85 7.35
CA ALA A 4 -28.93 51.03 6.29
C ALA A 4 -27.83 50.00 6.47
N ALA A 5 -27.75 49.01 5.58
CA ALA A 5 -26.60 48.10 5.49
C ALA A 5 -25.39 48.97 5.10
N MET A 6 -24.47 49.20 6.03
CA MET A 6 -23.19 49.85 5.76
C MET A 6 -22.40 48.99 4.77
N LEU A 7 -22.18 49.50 3.57
CA LEU A 7 -21.24 48.88 2.63
C LEU A 7 -19.85 48.81 3.30
N PRO A 8 -19.18 47.67 3.26
CA PRO A 8 -17.87 47.53 3.85
C PRO A 8 -16.88 48.53 3.20
N GLY A 9 -16.07 49.19 4.01
CA GLY A 9 -15.01 50.04 3.50
C GLY A 9 -14.02 49.22 2.62
N ARG A 10 -13.21 49.89 1.82
CA ARG A 10 -12.24 49.21 0.88
C ARG A 10 -11.51 48.02 1.50
N LEU A 11 -11.10 48.11 2.77
CA LEU A 11 -10.46 47.03 3.51
C LEU A 11 -11.44 45.85 3.72
N GLY A 12 -12.67 46.09 4.09
CA GLY A 12 -13.71 45.07 4.25
C GLY A 12 -14.00 44.33 2.93
N THR A 13 -14.04 45.06 1.81
CA THR A 13 -14.20 44.48 0.48
C THR A 13 -13.00 43.56 0.13
N LEU A 14 -11.77 43.98 0.39
CA LEU A 14 -10.56 43.18 0.15
C LEU A 14 -10.57 41.92 0.97
N LEU A 15 -10.93 41.96 2.26
CA LEU A 15 -11.02 40.77 3.13
C LEU A 15 -12.09 39.80 2.65
N VAL A 16 -13.25 40.29 2.19
CA VAL A 16 -14.29 39.41 1.63
C VAL A 16 -13.81 38.74 0.35
N VAL A 17 -13.18 39.46 -0.57
CA VAL A 17 -12.64 38.89 -1.81
C VAL A 17 -11.58 37.84 -1.50
N ALA A 18 -10.67 38.11 -0.56
CA ALA A 18 -9.64 37.14 -0.13
C ALA A 18 -10.26 35.89 0.48
N ALA A 19 -11.26 36.03 1.34
CA ALA A 19 -11.99 34.91 1.92
C ALA A 19 -12.71 34.07 0.86
N LEU A 20 -13.40 34.70 -0.06
CA LEU A 20 -14.07 33.99 -1.18
C LEU A 20 -13.06 33.24 -2.05
N GLY A 21 -11.92 33.87 -2.37
CA GLY A 21 -10.83 33.24 -3.11
C GLY A 21 -10.28 32.00 -2.38
N TYR A 22 -10.06 32.11 -1.07
CA TYR A 22 -9.61 30.98 -0.25
C TYR A 22 -10.66 29.85 -0.22
N PHE A 23 -11.93 30.15 -0.02
CA PHE A 23 -12.99 29.15 -0.08
C PHE A 23 -13.11 28.49 -1.45
N ALA A 24 -12.91 29.23 -2.53
CA ALA A 24 -12.87 28.66 -3.88
C ALA A 24 -11.70 27.67 -4.04
N ILE A 25 -10.53 27.98 -3.51
CA ILE A 25 -9.37 27.07 -3.50
C ILE A 25 -9.71 25.79 -2.70
N LEU A 26 -10.29 25.91 -1.51
CA LEU A 26 -10.69 24.76 -0.70
C LEU A 26 -11.69 23.87 -1.46
N LEU A 27 -12.67 24.49 -2.12
CA LEU A 27 -13.65 23.76 -2.93
C LEU A 27 -12.99 23.02 -4.11
N ILE A 28 -12.09 23.68 -4.83
CA ILE A 28 -11.34 23.08 -5.94
C ILE A 28 -10.53 21.88 -5.44
N VAL A 29 -9.76 22.05 -4.36
CA VAL A 29 -8.99 20.95 -3.76
C VAL A 29 -9.91 19.81 -3.34
N TYR A 30 -11.03 20.11 -2.69
CA TYR A 30 -12.01 19.08 -2.28
C TYR A 30 -12.60 18.31 -3.45
N LEU A 31 -12.95 19.00 -4.55
CA LEU A 31 -13.56 18.37 -5.73
C LEU A 31 -12.55 17.55 -6.56
N PHE A 32 -11.30 18.01 -6.62
CA PHE A 32 -10.28 17.43 -7.49
C PHE A 32 -9.19 16.65 -6.77
N GLN A 33 -9.34 16.34 -5.46
CA GLN A 33 -8.32 15.65 -4.67
C GLN A 33 -7.94 14.27 -5.22
N GLU A 34 -8.85 13.57 -5.90
CA GLU A 34 -8.54 12.29 -6.55
C GLU A 34 -7.48 12.47 -7.64
N LYS A 35 -7.54 13.56 -8.42
CA LYS A 35 -6.54 13.89 -9.45
C LYS A 35 -5.20 14.36 -8.87
N ILE A 36 -5.20 14.77 -7.59
CA ILE A 36 -3.98 15.13 -6.87
C ILE A 36 -3.34 13.90 -6.23
N LEU A 37 -4.14 12.92 -5.88
CA LEU A 37 -3.67 11.71 -5.19
C LEU A 37 -3.32 10.57 -6.15
N TYR A 38 -4.12 10.32 -7.18
CA TYR A 38 -4.00 9.15 -8.05
C TYR A 38 -3.53 9.53 -9.45
N PHE A 39 -2.53 8.83 -9.94
CA PHE A 39 -1.90 9.05 -11.26
C PHE A 39 -1.84 7.75 -12.06
N PRO A 40 -2.99 7.20 -12.49
CA PRO A 40 -3.02 5.94 -13.21
C PRO A 40 -2.50 6.10 -14.64
N ASP A 41 -1.69 5.15 -15.09
CA ASP A 41 -1.53 4.88 -16.51
C ASP A 41 -2.63 3.93 -16.96
N VAL A 42 -3.31 4.25 -18.06
CA VAL A 42 -4.44 3.46 -18.59
C VAL A 42 -4.15 3.03 -20.00
N TYR A 43 -4.36 1.75 -20.29
CA TYR A 43 -4.15 1.15 -21.60
C TYR A 43 -5.11 -0.02 -21.86
N PRO A 44 -5.34 -0.42 -23.14
CA PRO A 44 -6.21 -1.54 -23.47
C PRO A 44 -5.72 -2.88 -22.91
N LEU A 45 -6.64 -3.82 -22.65
CA LEU A 45 -6.32 -5.16 -22.16
C LEU A 45 -5.35 -5.93 -23.06
N ALA A 46 -5.42 -5.73 -24.38
CA ALA A 46 -4.47 -6.34 -25.32
C ALA A 46 -3.03 -5.87 -25.05
N GLU A 47 -2.86 -4.59 -24.73
CA GLU A 47 -1.56 -4.03 -24.37
C GLU A 47 -1.08 -4.58 -23.02
N ALA A 48 -1.96 -4.65 -22.01
CA ALA A 48 -1.64 -5.27 -20.73
C ALA A 48 -1.10 -6.71 -20.90
N LYS A 49 -1.77 -7.51 -21.74
CA LYS A 49 -1.33 -8.87 -22.07
C LYS A 49 0.04 -8.91 -22.74
N ASN A 50 0.29 -8.00 -23.67
CA ASN A 50 1.57 -7.94 -24.37
C ASN A 50 2.71 -7.53 -23.43
N ARG A 51 2.52 -6.48 -22.63
CA ARG A 51 3.49 -6.03 -21.61
C ARG A 51 3.80 -7.15 -20.62
N ALA A 52 2.77 -7.82 -20.10
CA ALA A 52 2.93 -8.94 -19.18
C ALA A 52 3.79 -10.05 -19.78
N ARG A 53 3.51 -10.49 -21.02
CA ARG A 53 4.30 -11.52 -21.70
C ARG A 53 5.77 -11.11 -21.88
N THR A 54 6.04 -9.86 -22.27
CA THR A 54 7.40 -9.35 -22.42
C THR A 54 8.19 -9.41 -21.11
N LEU A 55 7.51 -9.25 -19.98
CA LEU A 55 8.09 -9.28 -18.64
C LEU A 55 8.04 -10.68 -17.99
N ASN A 56 7.66 -11.72 -18.72
CA ASN A 56 7.44 -13.09 -18.23
C ASN A 56 6.35 -13.16 -17.14
N PHE A 57 5.27 -12.40 -17.34
CA PHE A 57 4.07 -12.44 -16.53
C PHE A 57 2.86 -12.84 -17.35
N ARG A 58 1.80 -13.25 -16.69
CA ARG A 58 0.47 -13.51 -17.23
C ARG A 58 -0.59 -12.82 -16.42
N ILE A 59 -1.74 -12.57 -17.03
CA ILE A 59 -2.91 -12.03 -16.32
C ILE A 59 -3.38 -13.01 -15.25
N TRP A 60 -3.79 -12.47 -14.12
CA TRP A 60 -4.30 -13.23 -13.00
C TRP A 60 -5.62 -12.64 -12.47
N PRO A 61 -6.66 -13.50 -12.16
CA PRO A 61 -6.74 -14.90 -12.56
C PRO A 61 -6.83 -15.06 -14.08
N GLU A 62 -6.45 -16.23 -14.60
CA GLU A 62 -6.49 -16.50 -16.06
C GLU A 62 -7.90 -16.73 -16.59
N THR A 63 -8.78 -17.23 -15.73
CA THR A 63 -10.17 -17.58 -16.03
C THR A 63 -11.11 -16.79 -15.13
N GLY A 64 -12.30 -16.44 -15.63
CA GLY A 64 -13.28 -15.67 -14.89
C GLY A 64 -13.59 -14.32 -15.53
N SER A 65 -14.51 -13.58 -14.92
CA SER A 65 -15.06 -12.32 -15.47
C SER A 65 -14.20 -11.07 -15.20
N GLY A 66 -13.03 -11.19 -14.58
CA GLY A 66 -12.19 -10.03 -14.27
C GLY A 66 -10.76 -10.40 -13.99
N TYR A 67 -9.82 -9.54 -14.40
CA TYR A 67 -8.45 -9.68 -13.99
C TYR A 67 -8.17 -8.81 -12.75
N HIS A 68 -7.40 -9.38 -11.81
CA HIS A 68 -7.02 -8.68 -10.59
C HIS A 68 -5.59 -8.14 -10.64
N GLY A 69 -4.79 -8.63 -11.60
CA GLY A 69 -3.40 -8.23 -11.72
C GLY A 69 -2.57 -9.22 -12.54
N PHE A 70 -1.33 -9.42 -12.14
CA PHE A 70 -0.38 -10.22 -12.88
C PHE A 70 0.35 -11.21 -12.00
N LEU A 71 0.58 -12.39 -12.54
CA LEU A 71 1.31 -13.49 -11.91
C LEU A 71 2.53 -13.81 -12.79
N PRO A 72 3.72 -14.08 -12.23
CA PRO A 72 4.85 -14.60 -13.00
C PRO A 72 4.44 -15.86 -13.78
N ALA A 73 4.94 -16.00 -15.01
CA ALA A 73 4.67 -17.19 -15.81
C ALA A 73 5.21 -18.44 -15.14
N ASP A 74 6.41 -18.32 -14.54
CA ASP A 74 7.06 -19.38 -13.78
C ASP A 74 6.89 -19.12 -12.28
N ARG A 75 6.59 -20.18 -11.53
CA ARG A 75 6.50 -20.15 -10.06
C ARG A 75 7.76 -20.82 -9.48
N PRO A 76 8.20 -20.37 -8.29
CA PRO A 76 9.32 -21.03 -7.61
C PRO A 76 8.97 -22.48 -7.26
N ASP A 77 9.98 -23.36 -7.32
CA ASP A 77 9.85 -24.78 -6.95
C ASP A 77 9.51 -24.93 -5.46
N THR A 78 10.17 -24.14 -4.62
CA THR A 78 9.87 -24.06 -3.19
C THR A 78 8.71 -23.10 -2.97
N ARG A 79 7.66 -23.58 -2.30
CA ARG A 79 6.43 -22.81 -2.07
C ARG A 79 6.31 -22.42 -0.61
N ARG A 80 6.87 -21.25 -0.27
CA ARG A 80 6.79 -20.68 1.09
C ARG A 80 5.58 -19.80 1.32
N GLY A 81 4.94 -19.33 0.24
CA GLY A 81 3.76 -18.52 0.31
C GLY A 81 3.56 -17.64 -0.92
N VAL A 82 2.50 -16.85 -0.87
CA VAL A 82 2.12 -15.89 -1.91
C VAL A 82 2.22 -14.49 -1.34
N ILE A 83 2.87 -13.60 -2.07
CA ILE A 83 2.93 -12.17 -1.75
C ILE A 83 1.99 -11.44 -2.71
N LEU A 84 0.99 -10.76 -2.16
CA LEU A 84 0.12 -9.84 -2.91
C LEU A 84 0.66 -8.43 -2.75
N LEU A 85 1.18 -7.86 -3.85
CA LEU A 85 1.80 -6.55 -3.88
C LEU A 85 0.80 -5.48 -4.30
N PHE A 86 0.72 -4.43 -3.51
CA PHE A 86 -0.04 -3.21 -3.76
C PHE A 86 0.94 -2.07 -4.05
N HIS A 87 0.90 -1.56 -5.28
CA HIS A 87 1.84 -0.54 -5.76
C HIS A 87 1.50 0.87 -5.27
N GLY A 88 2.37 1.84 -5.55
CA GLY A 88 2.16 3.25 -5.24
C GLY A 88 1.03 3.90 -6.05
N ASN A 89 0.87 5.20 -5.90
CA ASN A 89 -0.23 5.96 -6.50
C ASN A 89 -0.08 6.26 -7.99
N ALA A 90 1.08 5.99 -8.59
CA ALA A 90 1.37 6.27 -9.99
C ALA A 90 1.72 5.01 -10.78
N GLY A 91 1.49 5.05 -12.10
CA GLY A 91 1.83 3.99 -13.05
C GLY A 91 0.84 2.83 -13.03
N THR A 92 1.34 1.61 -13.03
CA THR A 92 0.57 0.35 -13.05
C THR A 92 1.26 -0.74 -12.23
N ALA A 93 0.56 -1.83 -12.00
CA ALA A 93 1.11 -2.99 -11.29
C ALA A 93 2.35 -3.57 -11.99
N LEU A 94 2.37 -3.62 -13.32
CA LEU A 94 3.50 -4.17 -14.07
C LEU A 94 4.79 -3.36 -13.91
N ASP A 95 4.74 -2.10 -13.53
CA ASP A 95 5.93 -1.30 -13.26
C ASP A 95 6.72 -1.82 -12.04
N ARG A 96 6.13 -2.75 -11.29
CA ARG A 96 6.71 -3.41 -10.11
C ARG A 96 7.20 -4.83 -10.39
N PHE A 97 7.36 -5.20 -11.67
CA PHE A 97 7.83 -6.53 -12.06
C PHE A 97 9.17 -6.96 -11.45
N PHE A 98 10.03 -6.00 -11.15
CA PHE A 98 11.36 -6.23 -10.59
C PHE A 98 11.34 -6.92 -9.22
N TYR A 99 10.30 -6.72 -8.42
CA TYR A 99 10.15 -7.42 -7.13
C TYR A 99 10.09 -8.96 -7.27
N ALA A 100 9.60 -9.46 -8.42
CA ALA A 100 9.49 -10.90 -8.62
C ALA A 100 10.85 -11.61 -8.51
N LYS A 101 11.91 -11.01 -9.06
CA LYS A 101 13.26 -11.53 -8.96
C LYS A 101 13.73 -11.61 -7.51
N ASP A 102 13.42 -10.57 -6.72
CA ASP A 102 13.89 -10.44 -5.34
C ASP A 102 13.23 -11.44 -4.38
N VAL A 103 11.99 -11.85 -4.66
CA VAL A 103 11.25 -12.74 -3.76
C VAL A 103 11.16 -14.19 -4.27
N ALA A 104 11.31 -14.42 -5.59
CA ALA A 104 11.20 -15.76 -6.17
C ALA A 104 12.30 -16.72 -5.66
N HIS A 105 13.54 -16.26 -5.55
CA HIS A 105 14.65 -17.08 -5.03
C HIS A 105 14.49 -17.44 -3.56
N LEU A 106 13.62 -16.70 -2.82
CA LEU A 106 13.23 -17.00 -1.45
C LEU A 106 12.07 -18.00 -1.36
N GLY A 107 11.52 -18.44 -2.51
CA GLY A 107 10.43 -19.40 -2.58
C GLY A 107 9.03 -18.79 -2.50
N TYR A 108 8.88 -17.49 -2.71
CA TYR A 108 7.58 -16.81 -2.72
C TYR A 108 7.08 -16.54 -4.12
N THR A 109 5.78 -16.77 -4.33
CA THR A 109 5.08 -16.35 -5.55
C THR A 109 4.58 -14.91 -5.39
N LEU A 110 4.93 -14.02 -6.33
CA LEU A 110 4.48 -12.63 -6.31
C LEU A 110 3.26 -12.45 -7.21
N ILE A 111 2.21 -11.83 -6.69
CA ILE A 111 1.09 -11.31 -7.46
C ILE A 111 1.17 -9.79 -7.45
N LEU A 112 1.25 -9.19 -8.62
CA LEU A 112 1.19 -7.75 -8.81
C LEU A 112 -0.28 -7.35 -8.95
N PHE A 113 -0.86 -6.75 -7.92
CA PHE A 113 -2.28 -6.36 -7.94
C PHE A 113 -2.47 -5.05 -8.69
N GLU A 114 -3.39 -5.07 -9.66
CA GLU A 114 -3.78 -3.87 -10.41
C GLU A 114 -5.02 -3.24 -9.82
N TYR A 115 -4.98 -1.96 -9.55
CA TYR A 115 -6.14 -1.24 -8.97
C TYR A 115 -7.25 -1.04 -10.00
N PRO A 116 -8.54 -0.97 -9.55
CA PRO A 116 -9.60 -0.40 -10.38
C PRO A 116 -9.21 0.99 -10.91
N GLY A 117 -9.42 1.23 -12.21
CA GLY A 117 -9.06 2.47 -12.88
C GLY A 117 -7.60 2.60 -13.31
N TYR A 118 -6.73 1.60 -13.00
CA TYR A 118 -5.33 1.53 -13.43
C TYR A 118 -5.15 0.46 -14.50
N GLY A 119 -4.12 0.62 -15.32
CA GLY A 119 -3.79 -0.34 -16.37
C GLY A 119 -4.95 -0.54 -17.35
N ALA A 120 -5.35 -1.80 -17.50
CA ALA A 120 -6.53 -2.17 -18.29
C ALA A 120 -7.75 -2.48 -17.44
N ARG A 121 -7.71 -2.19 -16.13
CA ARG A 121 -8.80 -2.49 -15.20
C ARG A 121 -9.75 -1.31 -15.10
N SER A 122 -11.01 -1.52 -15.47
CA SER A 122 -12.06 -0.53 -15.27
C SER A 122 -12.44 -0.42 -13.80
N GLY A 123 -12.99 0.73 -13.42
CA GLY A 123 -13.51 0.94 -12.08
C GLY A 123 -13.26 2.35 -11.56
N GLU A 124 -13.82 2.63 -10.43
CA GLU A 124 -13.71 3.92 -9.75
C GLU A 124 -12.45 3.96 -8.89
N ILE A 125 -11.73 5.09 -8.94
CA ILE A 125 -10.49 5.27 -8.19
C ILE A 125 -10.80 6.01 -6.90
N ARG A 126 -10.96 5.24 -5.80
CA ARG A 126 -11.11 5.74 -4.42
C ARG A 126 -10.74 4.64 -3.44
N GLU A 127 -10.44 5.02 -2.20
CA GLU A 127 -10.05 4.08 -1.15
C GLU A 127 -10.98 2.86 -1.06
N SER A 128 -12.31 3.10 -0.99
CA SER A 128 -13.28 2.01 -0.82
C SER A 128 -13.25 1.01 -1.98
N SER A 129 -13.13 1.48 -3.23
CA SER A 129 -13.07 0.60 -4.41
C SER A 129 -11.74 -0.16 -4.48
N LEU A 130 -10.63 0.52 -4.20
CA LEU A 130 -9.30 -0.12 -4.19
C LEU A 130 -9.23 -1.20 -3.12
N VAL A 131 -9.70 -0.90 -1.91
CA VAL A 131 -9.69 -1.84 -0.77
C VAL A 131 -10.62 -3.02 -1.01
N SER A 132 -11.87 -2.79 -1.49
CA SER A 132 -12.81 -3.88 -1.78
C SER A 132 -12.23 -4.85 -2.82
N ALA A 133 -11.70 -4.31 -3.91
CA ALA A 133 -11.08 -5.12 -4.95
C ALA A 133 -9.81 -5.85 -4.47
N ALA A 134 -9.05 -5.24 -3.54
CA ALA A 134 -7.88 -5.87 -2.94
C ALA A 134 -8.26 -7.03 -1.99
N VAL A 135 -9.35 -6.90 -1.23
CA VAL A 135 -9.89 -7.98 -0.40
C VAL A 135 -10.36 -9.15 -1.26
N GLU A 136 -11.05 -8.88 -2.38
CA GLU A 136 -11.45 -9.91 -3.34
C GLU A 136 -10.24 -10.65 -3.91
N ALA A 137 -9.20 -9.92 -4.31
CA ALA A 137 -7.97 -10.51 -4.82
C ALA A 137 -7.23 -11.33 -3.74
N ALA A 138 -7.17 -10.85 -2.51
CA ALA A 138 -6.56 -11.57 -1.39
C ALA A 138 -7.31 -12.89 -1.10
N ARG A 139 -8.63 -12.87 -1.17
CA ARG A 139 -9.47 -14.06 -1.02
C ARG A 139 -9.23 -15.06 -2.16
N ALA A 140 -9.24 -14.58 -3.40
CA ALA A 140 -8.93 -15.40 -4.58
C ALA A 140 -7.53 -16.01 -4.52
N ALA A 141 -6.53 -15.26 -4.05
CA ALA A 141 -5.18 -15.78 -3.86
C ALA A 141 -5.13 -16.86 -2.78
N ALA A 142 -5.75 -16.65 -1.63
CA ALA A 142 -5.81 -17.65 -0.56
C ALA A 142 -6.50 -18.94 -1.01
N GLU A 143 -7.62 -18.85 -1.73
CA GLU A 143 -8.36 -19.99 -2.25
C GLU A 143 -7.59 -20.75 -3.33
N GLN A 144 -6.98 -20.02 -4.28
CA GLN A 144 -6.28 -20.65 -5.40
C GLN A 144 -4.99 -21.34 -4.98
N PHE A 145 -4.23 -20.77 -4.08
CA PHE A 145 -2.89 -21.25 -3.75
C PHE A 145 -2.83 -22.12 -2.51
N GLY A 146 -3.71 -21.88 -1.52
CA GLY A 146 -3.72 -22.62 -0.26
C GLY A 146 -2.43 -22.48 0.55
N GLU A 147 -1.63 -21.46 0.25
CA GLU A 147 -0.34 -21.16 0.84
C GLU A 147 -0.46 -19.94 1.78
N PRO A 148 0.48 -19.71 2.72
CA PRO A 148 0.48 -18.50 3.53
C PRO A 148 0.48 -17.24 2.66
N LEU A 149 -0.47 -16.33 2.93
CA LEU A 149 -0.61 -15.07 2.20
C LEU A 149 0.09 -13.94 2.94
N PHE A 150 0.96 -13.23 2.23
CA PHE A 150 1.65 -12.02 2.70
C PHE A 150 1.17 -10.82 1.89
N LEU A 151 1.08 -9.67 2.54
CA LEU A 151 0.75 -8.42 1.88
C LEU A 151 1.98 -7.52 1.86
N LEU A 152 2.29 -6.97 0.68
CA LEU A 152 3.36 -6.01 0.50
C LEU A 152 2.75 -4.71 -0.04
N GLY A 153 2.88 -3.63 0.69
CA GLY A 153 2.44 -2.30 0.27
C GLY A 153 3.61 -1.36 0.06
N GLU A 154 3.59 -0.62 -1.06
CA GLU A 154 4.51 0.44 -1.38
C GLU A 154 3.78 1.77 -1.42
N SER A 155 4.18 2.77 -0.63
CA SER A 155 3.58 4.11 -0.63
C SER A 155 2.06 4.04 -0.44
N LEU A 156 1.23 4.45 -1.41
CA LEU A 156 -0.23 4.31 -1.39
C LEU A 156 -0.66 2.87 -1.06
N GLY A 157 0.04 1.89 -1.61
CA GLY A 157 -0.23 0.48 -1.39
C GLY A 157 -0.14 0.05 0.07
N CYS A 158 0.58 0.78 0.92
CA CYS A 158 0.58 0.53 2.37
C CYS A 158 -0.82 0.72 2.96
N GLY A 159 -1.56 1.75 2.48
CA GLY A 159 -2.94 1.98 2.88
C GLY A 159 -3.87 0.83 2.53
N VAL A 160 -3.71 0.30 1.32
CA VAL A 160 -4.49 -0.85 0.84
C VAL A 160 -4.11 -2.12 1.59
N ALA A 161 -2.80 -2.42 1.72
CA ALA A 161 -2.31 -3.61 2.43
C ALA A 161 -2.82 -3.66 3.88
N THR A 162 -2.72 -2.53 4.60
CA THR A 162 -3.19 -2.45 5.99
C THR A 162 -4.70 -2.59 6.12
N ALA A 163 -5.46 -2.05 5.15
CA ALA A 163 -6.92 -2.19 5.12
C ALA A 163 -7.33 -3.65 4.90
N VAL A 164 -6.69 -4.37 3.99
CA VAL A 164 -6.90 -5.81 3.78
C VAL A 164 -6.55 -6.60 5.04
N ALA A 165 -5.38 -6.37 5.64
CA ALA A 165 -4.98 -7.06 6.87
C ALA A 165 -5.93 -6.78 8.03
N GLY A 166 -6.37 -5.52 8.18
CA GLY A 166 -7.29 -5.08 9.24
C GLY A 166 -8.74 -5.46 9.04
N SER A 167 -9.15 -5.89 7.84
CA SER A 167 -10.51 -6.36 7.56
C SER A 167 -10.83 -7.65 8.30
N GLY A 168 -9.83 -8.51 8.49
CA GLY A 168 -10.01 -9.84 9.06
C GLY A 168 -10.75 -10.84 8.16
N GLU A 169 -11.00 -10.47 6.90
CA GLU A 169 -11.75 -11.31 5.94
C GLU A 169 -10.90 -12.43 5.33
N VAL A 170 -9.58 -12.28 5.36
CA VAL A 170 -8.63 -13.25 4.83
C VAL A 170 -7.51 -13.46 5.84
N PRO A 171 -7.07 -14.71 6.09
CA PRO A 171 -5.89 -14.97 6.90
C PRO A 171 -4.64 -14.38 6.25
N VAL A 172 -3.97 -13.45 6.92
CA VAL A 172 -2.73 -12.81 6.46
C VAL A 172 -1.60 -13.24 7.38
N ALA A 173 -0.56 -13.87 6.81
CA ALA A 173 0.58 -14.40 7.54
C ALA A 173 1.56 -13.30 7.98
N GLY A 174 1.71 -12.25 7.18
CA GLY A 174 2.60 -11.12 7.47
C GLY A 174 2.34 -9.94 6.55
N VAL A 175 2.74 -8.74 7.01
CA VAL A 175 2.59 -7.48 6.27
C VAL A 175 3.95 -6.79 6.15
N VAL A 176 4.31 -6.38 4.94
CA VAL A 176 5.50 -5.58 4.64
C VAL A 176 5.05 -4.22 4.11
N LEU A 177 5.49 -3.15 4.73
CA LEU A 177 5.15 -1.78 4.38
C LEU A 177 6.42 -1.00 4.03
N ILE A 178 6.48 -0.48 2.81
CA ILE A 178 7.62 0.28 2.31
C ILE A 178 7.19 1.73 2.10
N THR A 179 7.90 2.67 2.70
CA THR A 179 7.58 4.10 2.73
C THR A 179 6.14 4.40 3.17
N PRO A 180 5.67 3.84 4.30
CA PRO A 180 4.30 4.03 4.77
C PRO A 180 4.11 5.36 5.49
N TRP A 181 2.85 5.74 5.68
CA TRP A 181 2.41 6.81 6.59
C TRP A 181 1.52 6.29 7.72
N ASP A 182 1.21 7.14 8.68
CA ASP A 182 0.25 6.87 9.77
C ASP A 182 -1.22 6.94 9.30
N SER A 183 -1.63 8.08 8.71
CA SER A 183 -2.91 8.22 7.99
C SER A 183 -2.80 9.28 6.91
N LEU A 184 -3.55 9.14 5.82
CA LEU A 184 -3.51 10.09 4.70
C LEU A 184 -3.92 11.51 5.10
N PRO A 185 -4.94 11.75 5.97
CA PRO A 185 -5.25 13.10 6.43
C PRO A 185 -4.11 13.78 7.17
N LEU A 186 -3.35 13.04 7.99
CA LEU A 186 -2.20 13.59 8.72
C LEU A 186 -1.02 13.87 7.80
N LEU A 187 -0.76 12.99 6.85
CA LEU A 187 0.23 13.23 5.80
C LEU A 187 -0.14 14.46 4.98
N ALA A 188 -1.37 14.53 4.47
CA ALA A 188 -1.85 15.67 3.69
C ALA A 188 -1.73 16.99 4.48
N GLN A 189 -2.08 17.01 5.77
CA GLN A 189 -1.92 18.21 6.61
C GLN A 189 -0.46 18.59 6.81
N SER A 190 0.46 17.63 6.84
CA SER A 190 1.88 17.93 7.02
C SER A 190 2.54 18.49 5.75
N VAL A 191 2.05 18.11 4.58
CA VAL A 191 2.50 18.59 3.27
C VAL A 191 1.84 19.92 2.92
N TYR A 192 0.52 20.01 3.10
CA TYR A 192 -0.29 21.19 2.80
C TYR A 192 -0.68 21.93 4.09
N TRP A 193 0.32 22.31 4.90
CA TRP A 193 0.13 22.92 6.23
C TRP A 193 -0.69 24.20 6.21
N TYR A 194 -0.73 24.92 5.09
CA TYR A 194 -1.49 26.16 4.87
C TYR A 194 -2.97 25.93 4.48
N LEU A 195 -3.38 24.68 4.28
CA LEU A 195 -4.77 24.28 4.06
C LEU A 195 -5.27 23.44 5.25
N PRO A 196 -6.56 23.40 5.53
CA PRO A 196 -7.15 22.49 6.51
C PRO A 196 -7.24 21.06 5.93
N ALA A 197 -6.12 20.54 5.38
CA ALA A 197 -6.07 19.35 4.55
C ALA A 197 -6.65 18.11 5.25
N LYS A 198 -6.38 17.93 6.54
CA LYS A 198 -6.88 16.77 7.28
C LYS A 198 -8.42 16.66 7.35
N TRP A 199 -9.13 17.78 7.22
CA TRP A 199 -10.59 17.79 7.21
C TRP A 199 -11.18 17.76 5.80
N LEU A 200 -10.38 18.11 4.78
CA LEU A 200 -10.78 18.06 3.38
C LEU A 200 -10.58 16.68 2.76
N THR A 201 -9.62 15.88 3.28
CA THR A 201 -9.26 14.59 2.73
C THR A 201 -10.42 13.59 2.88
N ARG A 202 -10.93 13.07 1.75
CA ARG A 202 -12.03 12.10 1.69
C ARG A 202 -11.55 10.68 1.95
N ASP A 203 -10.52 10.25 1.22
CA ASP A 203 -9.88 8.96 1.42
C ASP A 203 -8.99 9.02 2.68
N GLN A 204 -9.12 8.06 3.57
CA GLN A 204 -8.51 8.13 4.88
C GLN A 204 -7.21 7.33 4.98
N TYR A 205 -7.14 6.16 4.36
CA TYR A 205 -6.01 5.24 4.45
C TYR A 205 -5.34 5.31 5.84
N ASP A 206 -6.13 5.00 6.86
CA ASP A 206 -5.70 5.05 8.26
C ASP A 206 -4.98 3.75 8.64
N ASN A 207 -3.67 3.71 8.38
CA ASN A 207 -2.84 2.54 8.62
C ASN A 207 -2.79 2.16 10.10
N VAL A 208 -2.78 3.16 10.97
CA VAL A 208 -2.78 2.93 12.44
C VAL A 208 -4.07 2.24 12.87
N ARG A 209 -5.22 2.73 12.42
CA ARG A 209 -6.53 2.15 12.75
C ARG A 209 -6.68 0.74 12.20
N ASN A 210 -6.28 0.53 10.95
CA ASN A 210 -6.37 -0.76 10.28
C ASN A 210 -5.54 -1.82 11.02
N LEU A 211 -4.28 -1.53 11.31
CA LEU A 211 -3.36 -2.47 11.96
C LEU A 211 -3.67 -2.73 13.44
N LYS A 212 -4.49 -1.92 14.10
CA LYS A 212 -5.00 -2.26 15.45
C LYS A 212 -5.77 -3.58 15.50
N ARG A 213 -6.37 -3.98 14.38
CA ARG A 213 -7.15 -5.23 14.25
C ARG A 213 -6.31 -6.42 13.80
N TYR A 214 -5.14 -6.16 13.21
CA TYR A 214 -4.21 -7.19 12.76
C TYR A 214 -3.29 -7.64 13.91
N ARG A 215 -3.03 -8.96 13.99
CA ARG A 215 -2.24 -9.57 15.07
C ARG A 215 -0.94 -10.21 14.58
N GLY A 216 -0.79 -10.34 13.27
CA GLY A 216 0.43 -10.88 12.67
C GLY A 216 1.60 -9.90 12.68
N PRO A 217 2.77 -10.35 12.20
CA PRO A 217 3.98 -9.54 12.15
C PRO A 217 3.87 -8.43 11.09
N VAL A 218 4.39 -7.24 11.42
CA VAL A 218 4.46 -6.08 10.52
C VAL A 218 5.90 -5.63 10.37
N ALA A 219 6.43 -5.73 9.16
CA ALA A 219 7.70 -5.14 8.75
C ALA A 219 7.46 -3.73 8.20
N VAL A 220 8.18 -2.74 8.73
CA VAL A 220 8.09 -1.34 8.28
C VAL A 220 9.47 -0.93 7.74
N ALA A 221 9.53 -0.50 6.48
CA ALA A 221 10.71 0.07 5.87
C ALA A 221 10.47 1.55 5.54
N ILE A 222 11.33 2.44 6.02
CA ILE A 222 11.26 3.87 5.75
C ILE A 222 12.50 4.32 5.00
N ALA A 223 12.35 5.13 3.97
CA ALA A 223 13.46 5.78 3.30
C ALA A 223 13.96 6.97 4.14
N GLU A 224 15.27 7.04 4.38
CA GLU A 224 15.84 8.07 5.27
C GLU A 224 15.60 9.49 4.75
N ASN A 225 15.75 9.68 3.44
CA ASN A 225 15.63 10.96 2.75
C ASN A 225 14.35 11.04 1.92
N ASP A 226 13.25 10.46 2.41
CA ASP A 226 11.96 10.48 1.70
C ASP A 226 11.44 11.92 1.60
N GLU A 227 11.41 12.41 0.36
CA GLU A 227 10.96 13.77 0.00
C GLU A 227 9.45 13.84 -0.26
N VAL A 228 8.78 12.70 -0.41
CA VAL A 228 7.33 12.60 -0.67
C VAL A 228 6.56 12.33 0.61
N ILE A 229 6.98 11.30 1.35
CA ILE A 229 6.39 10.93 2.64
C ILE A 229 7.43 11.13 3.72
N PRO A 230 7.40 12.26 4.44
CA PRO A 230 8.40 12.52 5.48
C PRO A 230 8.56 11.33 6.44
N PRO A 231 9.80 10.87 6.72
CA PRO A 231 10.07 9.63 7.49
C PRO A 231 9.40 9.59 8.87
N ARG A 232 9.08 10.76 9.43
CA ARG A 232 8.34 10.88 10.71
C ARG A 232 6.97 10.19 10.69
N HIS A 233 6.30 10.11 9.52
CA HIS A 233 5.00 9.44 9.40
C HIS A 233 5.13 7.92 9.51
N GLY A 234 6.13 7.33 8.85
CA GLY A 234 6.45 5.91 8.97
C GLY A 234 6.92 5.54 10.39
N ARG A 235 7.75 6.38 11.03
CA ARG A 235 8.17 6.20 12.42
C ARG A 235 6.97 6.24 13.36
N ARG A 236 6.10 7.24 13.21
CA ARG A 236 4.88 7.36 14.01
C ARG A 236 3.96 6.14 13.83
N LEU A 237 3.78 5.66 12.60
CA LEU A 237 3.06 4.40 12.37
C LEU A 237 3.70 3.29 13.20
N PHE A 238 5.01 3.07 13.03
CA PHE A 238 5.74 2.03 13.75
C PHE A 238 5.57 2.13 15.27
N ASP A 239 5.73 3.32 15.85
CA ASP A 239 5.61 3.53 17.29
C ASP A 239 4.23 3.13 17.84
N LEU A 240 3.18 3.40 17.06
CA LEU A 240 1.77 3.14 17.43
C LEU A 240 1.32 1.69 17.18
N LEU A 241 2.09 0.88 16.47
CA LEU A 241 1.79 -0.54 16.27
C LEU A 241 1.97 -1.31 17.58
N ALA A 242 0.98 -2.16 17.88
CA ALA A 242 1.08 -3.18 18.92
C ALA A 242 1.48 -4.52 18.28
N GLY A 243 2.14 -5.40 19.03
CA GLY A 243 2.47 -6.73 18.54
C GLY A 243 3.87 -6.83 17.90
N ARG A 244 4.08 -7.92 17.12
CA ARG A 244 5.37 -8.21 16.51
C ARG A 244 5.64 -7.27 15.35
N LYS A 245 6.62 -6.37 15.52
CA LYS A 245 6.99 -5.36 14.53
C LYS A 245 8.50 -5.19 14.44
N ASN A 246 8.99 -4.82 13.26
CA ASN A 246 10.39 -4.41 13.07
C ASN A 246 10.47 -3.24 12.11
N LEU A 247 11.48 -2.38 12.29
CA LEU A 247 11.71 -1.17 11.51
C LEU A 247 13.06 -1.25 10.81
N TRP A 248 13.05 -1.06 9.50
CA TRP A 248 14.24 -0.85 8.69
C TRP A 248 14.29 0.60 8.21
N VAL A 249 15.42 1.25 8.44
CA VAL A 249 15.70 2.58 7.90
C VAL A 249 16.64 2.39 6.72
N LEU A 250 16.15 2.65 5.52
CA LEU A 250 16.92 2.53 4.28
C LEU A 250 17.81 3.77 4.15
N GLN A 251 19.07 3.62 4.53
CA GLN A 251 20.06 4.73 4.60
C GLN A 251 20.32 5.30 3.21
N GLY A 252 20.28 6.63 3.08
CA GLY A 252 20.48 7.33 1.82
C GLY A 252 19.33 7.23 0.81
N ALA A 253 18.30 6.41 1.08
CA ALA A 253 17.17 6.24 0.18
C ALA A 253 16.21 7.43 0.23
N GLY A 254 15.72 7.85 -0.94
CA GLY A 254 14.54 8.68 -1.13
C GLY A 254 13.32 7.85 -1.49
N HIS A 255 12.19 8.51 -1.74
CA HIS A 255 10.91 7.83 -1.97
C HIS A 255 10.92 6.85 -3.15
N ASN A 256 11.55 7.22 -4.26
CA ASN A 256 11.47 6.47 -5.52
C ASN A 256 12.74 5.68 -5.85
N ASN A 257 13.86 5.89 -5.16
CA ASN A 257 15.12 5.22 -5.44
C ASN A 257 15.50 4.12 -4.43
N TRP A 258 14.68 3.89 -3.41
CA TRP A 258 14.91 2.87 -2.40
C TRP A 258 15.15 1.45 -2.97
N PRO A 259 14.57 1.03 -4.14
CA PRO A 259 14.85 -0.31 -4.70
C PRO A 259 16.33 -0.51 -5.05
N GLY A 260 17.05 0.56 -5.36
CA GLY A 260 18.48 0.51 -5.63
C GLY A 260 19.38 0.46 -4.37
N VAL A 261 18.78 0.59 -3.18
CA VAL A 261 19.50 0.60 -1.90
C VAL A 261 19.38 -0.75 -1.18
N VAL A 262 18.36 -1.54 -1.49
CA VAL A 262 18.12 -2.86 -0.89
C VAL A 262 18.65 -3.99 -1.79
N ASP A 263 19.03 -5.09 -1.17
CA ASP A 263 19.57 -6.28 -1.84
C ASP A 263 18.78 -7.55 -1.44
N SER A 264 19.20 -8.69 -1.95
CA SER A 264 18.60 -9.98 -1.63
C SER A 264 18.74 -10.37 -0.15
N LEU A 265 19.77 -9.88 0.55
CA LEU A 265 19.94 -10.14 1.98
C LEU A 265 18.87 -9.39 2.78
N TRP A 266 18.62 -8.14 2.44
CA TRP A 266 17.54 -7.35 3.03
C TRP A 266 16.18 -8.02 2.83
N TRP A 267 15.88 -8.49 1.61
CA TRP A 267 14.62 -9.22 1.35
C TRP A 267 14.53 -10.51 2.17
N SER A 268 15.64 -11.25 2.28
CA SER A 268 15.69 -12.47 3.10
C SER A 268 15.42 -12.18 4.58
N GLU A 269 15.96 -11.08 5.11
CA GLU A 269 15.75 -10.66 6.50
C GLU A 269 14.29 -10.26 6.74
N VAL A 270 13.72 -9.40 5.88
CA VAL A 270 12.34 -8.95 5.99
C VAL A 270 11.37 -10.12 5.90
N MET A 271 11.53 -11.00 4.90
CA MET A 271 10.63 -12.14 4.72
C MET A 271 10.77 -13.17 5.85
N ARG A 272 11.97 -13.40 6.39
CA ARG A 272 12.17 -14.25 7.58
C ARG A 272 11.47 -13.66 8.81
N PHE A 273 11.48 -12.35 8.94
CA PHE A 273 10.78 -11.68 10.04
C PHE A 273 9.26 -11.86 9.96
N VAL A 274 8.66 -11.68 8.77
CA VAL A 274 7.19 -11.76 8.61
C VAL A 274 6.68 -13.20 8.45
N ALA A 275 7.54 -14.16 8.08
CA ALA A 275 7.15 -15.56 7.97
C ALA A 275 6.74 -16.13 9.34
N PRO A 276 5.82 -17.11 9.38
CA PRO A 276 5.56 -17.89 10.57
C PRO A 276 6.88 -18.54 11.03
N GLN A 277 7.16 -18.48 12.34
CA GLN A 277 8.28 -19.23 12.88
C GLN A 277 7.95 -20.72 12.76
N GLU A 278 8.81 -21.47 12.07
CA GLU A 278 8.77 -22.92 12.16
C GLU A 278 8.92 -23.26 13.65
N VAL A 279 7.90 -23.91 14.21
CA VAL A 279 8.01 -24.51 15.54
C VAL A 279 9.02 -25.62 15.35
N THR A 280 10.29 -25.34 15.64
CA THR A 280 11.29 -26.40 15.81
C THR A 280 10.82 -27.24 16.98
N GLY A 281 10.11 -28.33 16.64
CA GLY A 281 9.71 -29.33 17.62
C GLY A 281 10.98 -29.82 18.33
N ASP A 282 11.02 -29.57 19.62
CA ASP A 282 12.02 -30.10 20.53
C ASP A 282 12.03 -31.63 20.42
N CYS A 283 12.90 -32.14 19.56
CA CYS A 283 13.13 -33.56 19.37
C CYS A 283 14.16 -34.11 20.40
N THR A 284 14.16 -33.51 21.60
CA THR A 284 14.99 -33.99 22.73
C THR A 284 14.12 -34.42 23.89
N ARG A 285 13.43 -35.58 23.76
CA ARG A 285 12.95 -36.39 24.89
C ARG A 285 12.47 -37.77 24.42
N ARG A 286 13.40 -38.62 23.99
CA ARG A 286 13.19 -40.07 24.02
C ARG A 286 14.53 -40.79 23.96
N GLU A 287 15.32 -40.68 24.97
CA GLU A 287 16.33 -41.69 25.33
C GLU A 287 16.60 -41.49 26.82
N GLU A 288 15.89 -42.27 27.63
CA GLU A 288 16.25 -42.69 28.96
C GLU A 288 15.03 -43.33 29.63
N ARG A 289 14.81 -44.59 29.32
CA ARG A 289 14.19 -45.61 30.18
C ARG A 289 14.23 -46.99 29.50
N GLU A 290 15.36 -47.58 29.56
CA GLU A 290 15.51 -49.03 29.63
C GLU A 290 16.72 -49.29 30.54
N ASP A 291 16.43 -49.53 31.81
CA ASP A 291 17.11 -50.41 32.70
C ASP A 291 16.15 -50.81 33.82
#